data_e76ca1c9b2f0dc475c84590df4117220
#
_entry.id   e76ca1c9b2f0dc475c84590df4117220
#
_cell.length_a   1.000
_cell.length_b   1.000
_cell.length_c   1.000
_cell.angle_alpha   90.00
_cell.angle_beta   90.00
_cell.angle_gamma   90.00
#
_symmetry.space_group_name_H-M   'P 1'
#
loop_
_entity.id
_entity.type
_entity.pdbx_description
1 polymer ?
#
loop_
_entity_poly.entity_id
_entity_poly.type
_entity_poly.pdbx_seq_one_letter_code
_entity_poly.pdbx_strand_id
1 'polypeptide(L)'
;YSAGLQIFLMSNFIISQIGRVGNPLMAELGKPNVTVEKKKKFLKKYLLIMLIGALPFVVPLLFFSSAITNAFFTEEYMELALYLPYFAIYILALAIGIVYTQFLLSIRKDKAYFIIYTLGAALTVVSGLVLIPTYGVLGGVLSLCLPHSVACIAYCVTSLKYLRK
;
A
#
# COMPACT_ATOMS: atom_id res chain seq x y z
N TYR A 1 0.96 -2.33 20.09
CA TYR A 1 1.14 -1.49 18.88
C TYR A 1 2.51 -1.71 18.23
N SER A 2 3.62 -1.63 18.98
CA SER A 2 4.99 -1.74 18.44
C SER A 2 5.26 -3.07 17.72
N ALA A 3 4.79 -4.19 18.24
CA ALA A 3 4.95 -5.51 17.63
C ALA A 3 4.22 -5.64 16.30
N GLY A 4 2.96 -5.17 16.22
CA GLY A 4 2.22 -5.11 14.96
C GLY A 4 2.88 -4.19 13.92
N LEU A 5 3.44 -3.06 14.38
CA LEU A 5 4.19 -2.15 13.53
C LEU A 5 5.44 -2.80 12.94
N GLN A 6 6.14 -3.66 13.67
CA GLN A 6 7.31 -4.38 13.16
C GLN A 6 6.94 -5.36 12.03
N ILE A 7 5.87 -6.16 12.21
CA ILE A 7 5.36 -7.04 11.15
C ILE A 7 5.00 -6.23 9.91
N PHE A 8 4.34 -5.09 10.11
CA PHE A 8 3.98 -4.17 9.07
C PHE A 8 5.21 -3.61 8.33
N LEU A 9 6.22 -3.12 9.05
CA LEU A 9 7.43 -2.56 8.44
C LEU A 9 8.22 -3.60 7.63
N MET A 10 8.32 -4.84 8.13
CA MET A 10 8.95 -5.94 7.40
C MET A 10 8.21 -6.25 6.09
N SER A 11 6.88 -6.36 6.16
CA SER A 11 6.04 -6.60 4.98
C SER A 11 6.15 -5.47 3.97
N ASN A 12 6.11 -4.22 4.45
CA ASN A 12 6.28 -3.02 3.62
C ASN A 12 7.65 -3.03 2.92
N PHE A 13 8.72 -3.35 3.64
CA PHE A 13 10.06 -3.42 3.07
C PHE A 13 10.11 -4.42 1.92
N ILE A 14 9.63 -5.65 2.11
CA ILE A 14 9.68 -6.72 1.09
C ILE A 14 8.86 -6.32 -0.14
N ILE A 15 7.64 -5.84 0.04
CA ILE A 15 6.77 -5.41 -1.07
C ILE A 15 7.38 -4.23 -1.84
N SER A 16 8.00 -3.30 -1.12
CA SER A 16 8.71 -2.18 -1.74
C SER A 16 9.92 -2.65 -2.56
N GLN A 17 10.65 -3.70 -2.13
CA GLN A 17 11.74 -4.26 -2.92
C GLN A 17 11.23 -4.93 -4.20
N ILE A 18 10.13 -5.70 -4.12
CA ILE A 18 9.48 -6.27 -5.32
C ILE A 18 9.09 -5.14 -6.27
N GLY A 19 8.52 -4.04 -5.74
CA GLY A 19 8.19 -2.85 -6.51
C GLY A 19 9.40 -2.23 -7.21
N ARG A 20 10.55 -2.15 -6.54
CA ARG A 20 11.78 -1.56 -7.13
C ARG A 20 12.28 -2.31 -8.36
N VAL A 21 12.12 -3.62 -8.40
CA VAL A 21 12.49 -4.43 -9.57
C VAL A 21 11.69 -4.02 -10.83
N GLY A 22 10.47 -3.53 -10.66
CA GLY A 22 9.63 -3.02 -11.74
C GLY A 22 10.01 -1.63 -12.26
N ASN A 23 10.80 -0.84 -11.51
CA ASN A 23 11.12 0.55 -11.88
C ASN A 23 11.72 0.72 -13.28
N PRO A 24 12.76 -0.02 -13.70
CA PRO A 24 13.32 0.13 -15.04
C PRO A 24 12.31 -0.20 -16.14
N LEU A 25 11.47 -1.22 -15.91
CA LEU A 25 10.41 -1.60 -16.86
C LEU A 25 9.31 -0.54 -16.93
N MET A 26 8.96 0.08 -15.80
CA MET A 26 8.02 1.20 -15.75
C MET A 26 8.56 2.43 -16.46
N ALA A 27 9.86 2.75 -16.33
CA ALA A 27 10.49 3.87 -17.00
C ALA A 27 10.38 3.74 -18.55
N GLU A 28 10.42 2.51 -19.08
CA GLU A 28 10.22 2.28 -20.52
C GLU A 28 8.81 2.64 -20.99
N LEU A 29 7.79 2.51 -20.14
CA LEU A 29 6.41 2.88 -20.50
C LEU A 29 6.22 4.38 -20.65
N GLY A 30 7.08 5.19 -20.06
CA GLY A 30 7.09 6.65 -20.21
C GLY A 30 7.55 7.14 -21.59
N LYS A 31 8.17 6.29 -22.40
CA LYS A 31 8.63 6.64 -23.74
C LYS A 31 7.46 6.99 -24.68
N PRO A 32 7.59 7.99 -25.57
CA PRO A 32 6.50 8.43 -26.45
C PRO A 32 6.03 7.36 -27.44
N ASN A 33 6.90 6.41 -27.78
CA ASN A 33 6.62 5.37 -28.79
C ASN A 33 5.80 4.19 -28.22
N VAL A 34 5.43 4.20 -26.94
CA VAL A 34 4.68 3.10 -26.32
C VAL A 34 3.18 3.35 -26.42
N THR A 35 2.47 2.45 -27.09
CA THR A 35 1.01 2.53 -27.27
C THR A 35 0.27 2.40 -25.94
N VAL A 36 -0.92 3.00 -25.85
CA VAL A 36 -1.77 2.94 -24.65
C VAL A 36 -2.14 1.49 -24.30
N GLU A 37 -2.37 0.65 -25.30
CA GLU A 37 -2.67 -0.78 -25.09
C GLU A 37 -1.52 -1.52 -24.43
N LYS A 38 -0.29 -1.26 -24.88
CA LYS A 38 0.91 -1.84 -24.27
C LYS A 38 1.09 -1.39 -22.83
N LYS A 39 0.82 -0.11 -22.52
CA LYS A 39 0.82 0.43 -21.16
C LYS A 39 -0.20 -0.28 -20.28
N LYS A 40 -1.44 -0.44 -20.74
CA LYS A 40 -2.52 -1.13 -19.99
C LYS A 40 -2.17 -2.60 -19.71
N LYS A 41 -1.70 -3.33 -20.74
CA LYS A 41 -1.32 -4.74 -20.62
C LYS A 41 -0.19 -4.93 -19.62
N PHE A 42 0.82 -4.05 -19.67
CA PHE A 42 1.95 -4.10 -18.73
C PHE A 42 1.50 -3.78 -17.30
N LEU A 43 0.72 -2.71 -17.09
CA LEU A 43 0.19 -2.35 -15.77
C LEU A 43 -0.63 -3.47 -15.15
N LYS A 44 -1.51 -4.12 -15.95
CA LYS A 44 -2.29 -5.26 -15.48
C LYS A 44 -1.40 -6.43 -15.04
N LYS A 45 -0.38 -6.76 -15.86
CA LYS A 45 0.59 -7.82 -15.52
C LYS A 45 1.38 -7.48 -14.28
N TYR A 46 1.86 -6.24 -14.17
CA TYR A 46 2.65 -5.81 -13.03
C TYR A 46 1.81 -5.73 -11.74
N LEU A 47 0.58 -5.26 -11.84
CA LEU A 47 -0.37 -5.29 -10.73
C LEU A 47 -0.59 -6.72 -10.22
N LEU A 48 -0.77 -7.67 -11.14
CA LEU A 48 -0.93 -9.08 -10.78
C LEU A 48 0.30 -9.63 -10.05
N ILE A 49 1.49 -9.33 -10.53
CA ILE A 49 2.75 -9.73 -9.87
C ILE A 49 2.84 -9.14 -8.46
N MET A 50 2.52 -7.86 -8.29
CA MET A 50 2.53 -7.20 -6.99
C MET A 50 1.50 -7.79 -6.03
N LEU A 51 0.30 -8.11 -6.52
CA LEU A 51 -0.74 -8.75 -5.70
C LEU A 51 -0.33 -10.17 -5.29
N ILE A 52 0.20 -10.97 -6.22
CA ILE A 52 0.72 -12.32 -5.91
C ILE A 52 1.85 -12.22 -4.88
N GLY A 53 2.77 -11.26 -5.04
CA GLY A 53 3.85 -11.03 -4.07
C GLY A 53 3.37 -10.56 -2.70
N ALA A 54 2.19 -9.94 -2.61
CA ALA A 54 1.58 -9.54 -1.35
C ALA A 54 0.83 -10.69 -0.64
N LEU A 55 0.36 -11.72 -1.37
CA LEU A 55 -0.42 -12.82 -0.80
C LEU A 55 0.23 -13.53 0.38
N PRO A 56 1.54 -13.85 0.38
CA PRO A 56 2.20 -14.50 1.50
C PRO A 56 2.13 -13.72 2.82
N PHE A 57 1.93 -12.42 2.75
CA PHE A 57 1.75 -11.55 3.93
C PHE A 57 0.28 -11.34 4.25
N VAL A 58 -0.54 -11.09 3.24
CA VAL A 58 -1.97 -10.77 3.40
C VAL A 58 -2.77 -11.96 3.92
N VAL A 59 -2.59 -13.14 3.33
CA VAL A 59 -3.36 -14.34 3.70
C VAL A 59 -3.12 -14.74 5.17
N PRO A 60 -1.88 -14.85 5.66
CA PRO A 60 -1.65 -15.14 7.07
C PRO A 60 -2.23 -14.08 8.02
N LEU A 61 -2.09 -12.80 7.70
CA LEU A 61 -2.59 -11.72 8.55
C LEU A 61 -4.12 -11.65 8.59
N LEU A 62 -4.82 -12.06 7.51
CA LEU A 62 -6.28 -12.08 7.48
C LEU A 62 -6.87 -13.32 8.16
N PHE A 63 -6.33 -14.49 7.88
CA PHE A 63 -6.97 -15.75 8.27
C PHE A 63 -6.33 -16.43 9.48
N PHE A 64 -5.07 -16.13 9.77
CA PHE A 64 -4.29 -16.76 10.83
C PHE A 64 -3.78 -15.76 11.87
N SER A 65 -4.43 -14.60 12.01
CA SER A 65 -4.01 -13.55 12.96
C SER A 65 -3.86 -14.06 14.39
N SER A 66 -4.84 -14.83 14.89
CA SER A 66 -4.78 -15.44 16.23
C SER A 66 -3.65 -16.48 16.37
N ALA A 67 -3.46 -17.32 15.35
CA ALA A 67 -2.38 -18.31 15.35
C ALA A 67 -1.00 -17.64 15.33
N ILE A 68 -0.84 -16.57 14.56
CA ILE A 68 0.41 -15.78 14.53
C ILE A 68 0.67 -15.16 15.89
N THR A 69 -0.37 -14.54 16.50
CA THR A 69 -0.21 -13.91 17.81
C THR A 69 0.16 -14.94 18.87
N ASN A 70 -0.51 -16.09 18.91
CA ASN A 70 -0.22 -17.16 19.86
C ASN A 70 1.16 -17.79 19.66
N ALA A 71 1.65 -17.88 18.43
CA ALA A 71 2.93 -18.53 18.13
C ALA A 71 4.15 -17.63 18.39
N PHE A 72 4.01 -16.32 18.17
CA PHE A 72 5.14 -15.38 18.18
C PHE A 72 5.11 -14.36 19.32
N PHE A 73 3.99 -14.24 20.04
CA PHE A 73 3.82 -13.24 21.09
C PHE A 73 3.30 -13.86 22.38
N THR A 74 3.57 -13.17 23.50
CA THR A 74 3.05 -13.54 24.82
C THR A 74 1.58 -13.14 24.99
N GLU A 75 0.95 -13.63 26.07
CA GLU A 75 -0.47 -13.36 26.37
C GLU A 75 -0.83 -11.86 26.40
N GLU A 76 0.11 -11.00 26.79
CA GLU A 76 -0.06 -9.55 26.80
C GLU A 76 -0.35 -8.94 25.40
N TYR A 77 -0.04 -9.66 24.33
CA TYR A 77 -0.21 -9.19 22.94
C TYR A 77 -1.40 -9.84 22.23
N MET A 78 -2.28 -10.55 22.93
CA MET A 78 -3.44 -11.23 22.33
C MET A 78 -4.37 -10.28 21.57
N GLU A 79 -4.52 -9.04 22.06
CA GLU A 79 -5.28 -8.01 21.35
C GLU A 79 -4.72 -7.67 19.96
N LEU A 80 -3.44 -7.96 19.70
CA LEU A 80 -2.82 -7.72 18.40
C LEU A 80 -3.53 -8.50 17.29
N ALA A 81 -4.07 -9.68 17.59
CA ALA A 81 -4.82 -10.49 16.64
C ALA A 81 -6.01 -9.74 16.02
N LEU A 82 -6.62 -8.81 16.76
CA LEU A 82 -7.73 -7.99 16.29
C LEU A 82 -7.29 -6.93 15.27
N TYR A 83 -6.02 -6.52 15.33
CA TYR A 83 -5.49 -5.43 14.48
C TYR A 83 -4.75 -5.91 13.24
N LEU A 84 -4.24 -7.15 13.25
CA LEU A 84 -3.49 -7.72 12.11
C LEU A 84 -4.27 -7.70 10.78
N PRO A 85 -5.59 -7.96 10.72
CA PRO A 85 -6.36 -7.87 9.49
C PRO A 85 -6.35 -6.48 8.84
N TYR A 86 -6.31 -5.41 9.64
CA TYR A 86 -6.21 -4.04 9.12
C TYR A 86 -4.87 -3.79 8.44
N PHE A 87 -3.78 -4.35 8.98
CA PHE A 87 -2.48 -4.28 8.32
C PHE A 87 -2.46 -5.06 7.00
N ALA A 88 -3.20 -6.16 6.89
CA ALA A 88 -3.35 -6.88 5.63
C ALA A 88 -4.02 -6.02 4.55
N ILE A 89 -5.06 -5.27 4.89
CA ILE A 89 -5.72 -4.31 3.99
C ILE A 89 -4.74 -3.21 3.56
N TYR A 90 -3.95 -2.70 4.51
CA TYR A 90 -2.91 -1.71 4.19
C TYR A 90 -1.88 -2.27 3.20
N ILE A 91 -1.41 -3.51 3.40
CA ILE A 91 -0.43 -4.16 2.53
C ILE A 91 -0.96 -4.31 1.10
N LEU A 92 -2.25 -4.65 0.94
CA LEU A 92 -2.90 -4.67 -0.37
C LEU A 92 -2.93 -3.28 -1.01
N ALA A 93 -3.34 -2.27 -0.26
CA ALA A 93 -3.36 -0.88 -0.73
C ALA A 93 -1.95 -0.41 -1.11
N LEU A 94 -0.92 -0.79 -0.35
CA LEU A 94 0.48 -0.51 -0.65
C LEU A 94 0.92 -1.14 -1.96
N ALA A 95 0.65 -2.44 -2.16
CA ALA A 95 1.02 -3.15 -3.38
C ALA A 95 0.39 -2.52 -4.63
N ILE A 96 -0.89 -2.17 -4.55
CA ILE A 96 -1.61 -1.47 -5.62
C ILE A 96 -1.04 -0.06 -5.80
N GLY A 97 -0.84 0.67 -4.71
CA GLY A 97 -0.33 2.04 -4.71
C GLY A 97 1.03 2.16 -5.40
N ILE A 98 1.97 1.25 -5.12
CA ILE A 98 3.30 1.21 -5.74
C ILE A 98 3.20 1.16 -7.27
N VAL A 99 2.32 0.33 -7.81
CA VAL A 99 2.16 0.20 -9.27
C VAL A 99 1.74 1.51 -9.91
N TYR A 100 0.73 2.16 -9.34
CA TYR A 100 0.18 3.38 -9.93
C TYR A 100 1.03 4.63 -9.65
N THR A 101 1.73 4.69 -8.52
CA THR A 101 2.70 5.76 -8.26
C THR A 101 3.88 5.68 -9.23
N GLN A 102 4.45 4.50 -9.45
CA GLN A 102 5.53 4.31 -10.41
C GLN A 102 5.08 4.63 -11.83
N PHE A 103 3.84 4.28 -12.19
CA PHE A 103 3.29 4.65 -13.48
C PHE A 103 3.19 6.17 -13.65
N LEU A 104 2.67 6.90 -12.67
CA LEU A 104 2.59 8.37 -12.73
C LEU A 104 3.96 9.01 -12.89
N LEU A 105 4.96 8.51 -12.14
CA LEU A 105 6.33 8.99 -12.26
C LEU A 105 6.94 8.66 -13.63
N SER A 106 6.66 7.48 -14.19
CA SER A 106 7.17 7.08 -15.51
C SER A 106 6.66 7.98 -16.65
N ILE A 107 5.43 8.46 -16.54
CA ILE A 107 4.83 9.40 -17.52
C ILE A 107 5.05 10.88 -17.16
N ARG A 108 5.98 11.16 -16.22
CA ARG A 108 6.37 12.51 -15.78
C ARG A 108 5.20 13.33 -15.20
N LYS A 109 4.30 12.69 -14.48
CA LYS A 109 3.19 13.36 -13.76
C LYS A 109 3.54 13.59 -12.28
N ASP A 110 4.76 14.07 -12.05
CA ASP A 110 5.34 14.30 -10.72
C ASP A 110 4.48 15.22 -9.85
N LYS A 111 3.87 16.26 -10.44
CA LYS A 111 2.95 17.16 -9.72
C LYS A 111 1.75 16.42 -9.15
N ALA A 112 1.13 15.54 -9.94
CA ALA A 112 -0.03 14.77 -9.49
C ALA A 112 0.37 13.79 -8.38
N TYR A 113 1.51 13.11 -8.54
CA TYR A 113 2.08 12.26 -7.51
C TYR A 113 2.31 13.04 -6.21
N PHE A 114 3.01 14.17 -6.29
CA PHE A 114 3.37 14.98 -5.13
C PHE A 114 2.14 15.51 -4.37
N ILE A 115 1.12 16.00 -5.08
CA ILE A 115 -0.12 16.47 -4.46
C ILE A 115 -0.80 15.34 -3.69
N ILE A 116 -0.97 14.16 -4.30
CA ILE A 116 -1.63 13.02 -3.64
C ILE A 116 -0.81 12.56 -2.43
N TYR A 117 0.52 12.51 -2.57
CA TYR A 117 1.42 12.13 -1.48
C TYR A 117 1.32 13.10 -0.29
N THR A 118 1.38 14.40 -0.55
CA THR A 118 1.30 15.44 0.49
C THR A 118 -0.07 15.44 1.20
N LEU A 119 -1.16 15.30 0.43
CA LEU A 119 -2.49 15.20 1.00
C LEU A 119 -2.66 13.93 1.82
N GLY A 120 -2.11 12.80 1.36
CA GLY A 120 -2.09 11.55 2.11
C GLY A 120 -1.34 11.68 3.43
N ALA A 121 -0.15 12.31 3.41
CA ALA A 121 0.64 12.56 4.62
C ALA A 121 -0.09 13.49 5.60
N ALA A 122 -0.68 14.58 5.12
CA ALA A 122 -1.48 15.49 5.94
C ALA A 122 -2.68 14.77 6.57
N LEU A 123 -3.38 13.93 5.79
CA LEU A 123 -4.51 13.15 6.27
C LEU A 123 -4.07 12.14 7.35
N THR A 124 -2.88 11.54 7.22
CA THR A 124 -2.33 10.64 8.25
C THR A 124 -2.10 11.37 9.56
N VAL A 125 -1.53 12.58 9.52
CA VAL A 125 -1.31 13.39 10.73
C VAL A 125 -2.65 13.77 11.37
N VAL A 126 -3.58 14.30 10.58
CA VAL A 126 -4.90 14.73 11.08
C VAL A 126 -5.68 13.55 11.65
N SER A 127 -5.73 12.41 10.93
CA SER A 127 -6.41 11.22 11.42
C SER A 127 -5.75 10.66 12.68
N GLY A 128 -4.41 10.71 12.80
CA GLY A 128 -3.69 10.32 14.01
C GLY A 128 -4.07 11.18 15.22
N LEU A 129 -4.11 12.50 15.05
CA LEU A 129 -4.49 13.43 16.12
C LEU A 129 -5.93 13.25 16.61
N VAL A 130 -6.83 12.78 15.74
CA VAL A 130 -8.24 12.56 16.08
C VAL A 130 -8.50 11.13 16.56
N LEU A 131 -7.99 10.14 15.85
CA LEU A 131 -8.34 8.73 16.10
C LEU A 131 -7.54 8.12 17.27
N ILE A 132 -6.29 8.52 17.48
CA ILE A 132 -5.49 7.95 18.57
C ILE A 132 -6.07 8.29 19.94
N PRO A 133 -6.44 9.54 20.25
CA PRO A 133 -7.03 9.86 21.55
C PRO A 133 -8.40 9.20 21.78
N THR A 134 -9.17 8.93 20.70
CA THR A 134 -10.52 8.36 20.81
C THR A 134 -10.55 6.85 20.84
N TYR A 135 -9.67 6.19 20.09
CA TYR A 135 -9.69 4.74 19.88
C TYR A 135 -8.39 4.05 20.32
N GLY A 136 -7.44 4.76 20.93
CA GLY A 136 -6.18 4.20 21.40
C GLY A 136 -5.39 3.47 20.31
N VAL A 137 -5.05 2.21 20.53
CA VAL A 137 -4.26 1.38 19.59
C VAL A 137 -4.97 1.21 18.24
N LEU A 138 -6.29 0.97 18.25
CA LEU A 138 -7.08 0.89 17.02
C LEU A 138 -7.02 2.19 16.22
N GLY A 139 -7.10 3.34 16.91
CA GLY A 139 -6.94 4.66 16.31
C GLY A 139 -5.59 4.82 15.60
N GLY A 140 -4.52 4.32 16.22
CA GLY A 140 -3.19 4.30 15.60
C GLY A 140 -3.14 3.47 14.31
N VAL A 141 -3.76 2.30 14.30
CA VAL A 141 -3.82 1.44 13.10
C VAL A 141 -4.67 2.09 12.00
N LEU A 142 -5.84 2.59 12.35
CA LEU A 142 -6.75 3.24 11.40
C LEU A 142 -6.16 4.52 10.81
N SER A 143 -5.41 5.28 11.59
CA SER A 143 -4.74 6.50 11.11
C SER A 143 -3.65 6.25 10.06
N LEU A 144 -3.13 5.04 9.99
CA LEU A 144 -2.23 4.60 8.93
C LEU A 144 -3.00 4.01 7.72
N CYS A 145 -3.96 3.13 8.00
CA CYS A 145 -4.66 2.36 6.96
C CYS A 145 -5.59 3.21 6.10
N LEU A 146 -6.40 4.09 6.71
CA LEU A 146 -7.39 4.89 6.00
C LEU A 146 -6.76 5.90 5.01
N PRO A 147 -5.82 6.77 5.44
CA PRO A 147 -5.20 7.72 4.52
C PRO A 147 -4.46 7.05 3.37
N HIS A 148 -3.78 5.93 3.67
CA HIS A 148 -3.06 5.20 2.64
C HIS A 148 -4.00 4.57 1.61
N SER A 149 -5.12 4.01 2.04
CA SER A 149 -6.16 3.47 1.15
C SER A 149 -6.78 4.58 0.28
N VAL A 150 -7.07 5.74 0.86
CA VAL A 150 -7.56 6.92 0.11
C VAL A 150 -6.54 7.38 -0.92
N ALA A 151 -5.26 7.50 -0.54
CA ALA A 151 -4.19 7.85 -1.46
C ALA A 151 -4.04 6.82 -2.59
N CYS A 152 -4.14 5.53 -2.28
CA CYS A 152 -4.11 4.46 -3.27
C CYS A 152 -5.24 4.61 -4.31
N ILE A 153 -6.46 4.87 -3.87
CA ILE A 153 -7.61 5.13 -4.75
C ILE A 153 -7.34 6.36 -5.63
N ALA A 154 -6.83 7.44 -5.05
CA ALA A 154 -6.48 8.65 -5.79
C ALA A 154 -5.41 8.41 -6.87
N TYR A 155 -4.37 7.62 -6.56
CA TYR A 155 -3.36 7.19 -7.54
C TYR A 155 -3.97 6.35 -8.67
N CYS A 156 -4.84 5.38 -8.34
CA CYS A 156 -5.54 4.55 -9.33
C CYS A 156 -6.38 5.41 -10.28
N VAL A 157 -7.25 6.26 -9.74
CA VAL A 157 -8.15 7.10 -10.52
C VAL A 157 -7.37 8.06 -11.42
N THR A 158 -6.32 8.69 -10.87
CA THR A 158 -5.48 9.61 -11.62
C THR A 158 -4.75 8.90 -12.75
N SER A 159 -4.16 7.73 -12.48
CA SER A 159 -3.46 6.93 -13.49
C SER A 159 -4.38 6.46 -14.61
N LEU A 160 -5.59 5.99 -14.27
CA LEU A 160 -6.59 5.57 -15.26
C LEU A 160 -7.05 6.72 -16.15
N LYS A 161 -7.14 7.95 -15.61
CA LYS A 161 -7.46 9.16 -16.38
C LYS A 161 -6.39 9.45 -17.45
N TYR A 162 -5.11 9.21 -17.14
CA TYR A 162 -4.02 9.38 -18.10
C TYR A 162 -3.89 8.23 -19.12
N LEU A 163 -4.44 7.05 -18.81
CA LEU A 163 -4.50 5.92 -19.74
C LEU A 163 -5.66 6.00 -20.74
N ARG A 164 -6.62 6.91 -20.51
CA ARG A 164 -7.75 7.12 -21.43
C ARG A 164 -7.49 8.20 -22.49
N LYS A 165 -6.49 9.03 -22.26
CA LYS A 165 -6.03 10.08 -23.19
C LYS A 165 -4.89 9.57 -24.06
#